data_b544bc939b91bb59705c4af61deaa363
#
_entry.id   b544bc939b91bb59705c4af61deaa363
#
_cell.length_a   1.000
_cell.length_b   1.000
_cell.length_c   1.000
_cell.angle_alpha   90.00
_cell.angle_beta   90.00
_cell.angle_gamma   90.00
#
_symmetry.space_group_name_H-M   'P 1'
#
loop_
_entity.id
_entity.type
_entity.pdbx_description
1 polymer ?
#
loop_
_entity_poly.entity_id
_entity_poly.type
_entity_poly.pdbx_seq_one_letter_code
_entity_poly.pdbx_strand_id
1 'polypeptide(L)'
;MLLTPAATANASPMEQSFEGNPIVVINITYEAGIGGGSDIEGDIVLELFLNWAPITVTNFVGLVNESFYDGIFFHRVIDDFVIQAGDPTCTAVGVYPASDPSCGSNGSGETIPFEADANLTHINGALGMARSVDPDSASSQFYICDGPQHGLDNGNRSQEDDPGYAVFGVVREGMDLVQAAAQIPTSNDPLNRPIYELHINSITLSGYYTEPEEETDDENTPGFSSFITILSILLITIKPRKN
;
A
#
# COMPACT_ATOMS: atom_id res chain seq x y z
N MET A 1 -9.28 38.60 15.61
CA MET A 1 -10.17 37.83 14.75
C MET A 1 -9.23 36.96 13.91
N LEU A 2 -8.85 35.82 14.45
CA LEU A 2 -7.89 34.88 13.85
C LEU A 2 -8.65 34.08 12.79
N LEU A 3 -8.20 34.21 11.55
CA LEU A 3 -8.60 33.33 10.44
C LEU A 3 -7.90 31.99 10.67
N THR A 4 -8.65 31.00 11.16
CA THR A 4 -8.24 29.60 10.98
C THR A 4 -8.05 29.37 9.49
N PRO A 5 -6.91 28.79 9.04
CA PRO A 5 -6.80 28.34 7.67
C PRO A 5 -7.91 27.32 7.43
N ALA A 6 -8.82 27.64 6.53
CA ALA A 6 -9.80 26.68 6.07
C ALA A 6 -9.01 25.49 5.52
N ALA A 7 -9.21 24.31 6.10
CA ALA A 7 -8.84 23.06 5.43
C ALA A 7 -9.29 23.20 3.98
N THR A 8 -8.38 23.01 3.04
CA THR A 8 -8.67 23.15 1.63
C THR A 8 -9.74 22.10 1.28
N ALA A 9 -10.98 22.52 1.20
CA ALA A 9 -12.17 21.69 1.09
C ALA A 9 -12.24 20.84 -0.21
N ASN A 10 -11.12 20.63 -0.92
CA ASN A 10 -11.04 19.92 -2.20
C ASN A 10 -9.74 19.16 -2.45
N ALA A 11 -8.88 18.93 -1.44
CA ALA A 11 -7.71 18.09 -1.68
C ALA A 11 -8.14 16.61 -1.72
N SER A 12 -7.64 15.88 -2.73
CA SER A 12 -7.88 14.44 -2.85
C SER A 12 -7.26 13.69 -1.66
N PRO A 13 -7.93 12.68 -1.08
CA PRO A 13 -7.32 11.82 -0.08
C PRO A 13 -6.02 11.16 -0.55
N MET A 14 -5.83 11.05 -1.87
CA MET A 14 -4.61 10.53 -2.45
C MET A 14 -3.39 11.46 -2.28
N GLU A 15 -3.61 12.78 -2.12
CA GLU A 15 -2.56 13.79 -2.09
C GLU A 15 -2.15 14.23 -0.68
N GLN A 16 -3.04 14.08 0.31
CA GLN A 16 -2.77 14.46 1.70
C GLN A 16 -3.22 13.38 2.67
N SER A 17 -2.65 13.38 3.87
CA SER A 17 -3.03 12.47 4.95
C SER A 17 -4.22 13.01 5.73
N PHE A 18 -5.03 12.08 6.29
CA PHE A 18 -6.23 12.41 7.06
C PHE A 18 -6.19 11.79 8.44
N GLU A 19 -6.57 12.58 9.45
CA GLU A 19 -6.63 12.14 10.83
C GLU A 19 -7.48 10.87 11.00
N GLY A 20 -6.94 9.91 11.76
CA GLY A 20 -7.59 8.64 12.04
C GLY A 20 -7.40 7.56 10.98
N ASN A 21 -6.76 7.85 9.84
CA ASN A 21 -6.40 6.83 8.87
C ASN A 21 -5.34 5.88 9.44
N PRO A 22 -5.51 4.55 9.30
CA PRO A 22 -4.48 3.59 9.70
C PRO A 22 -3.20 3.77 8.89
N ILE A 23 -2.06 3.72 9.58
CA ILE A 23 -0.72 3.68 8.98
C ILE A 23 -0.19 2.25 9.13
N VAL A 24 0.14 1.65 8.01
CA VAL A 24 0.63 0.27 7.92
C VAL A 24 2.01 0.26 7.30
N VAL A 25 2.90 -0.59 7.82
CA VAL A 25 4.26 -0.75 7.31
C VAL A 25 4.42 -2.16 6.76
N ILE A 26 4.82 -2.27 5.49
CA ILE A 26 5.22 -3.52 4.84
C ILE A 26 6.74 -3.59 4.85
N ASN A 27 7.31 -4.55 5.56
CA ASN A 27 8.74 -4.85 5.50
C ASN A 27 8.98 -5.91 4.42
N ILE A 28 9.84 -5.60 3.44
CA ILE A 28 10.12 -6.46 2.30
C ILE A 28 11.60 -6.85 2.24
N THR A 29 11.87 -8.02 1.65
CA THR A 29 13.23 -8.46 1.30
C THR A 29 13.21 -9.18 -0.04
N TYR A 30 14.19 -8.86 -0.89
CA TYR A 30 14.49 -9.57 -2.13
C TYR A 30 15.99 -9.83 -2.18
N GLU A 31 16.38 -11.11 -2.26
CA GLU A 31 17.78 -11.52 -2.45
C GLU A 31 18.01 -11.83 -3.92
N ALA A 32 18.75 -10.97 -4.58
CA ALA A 32 19.07 -11.12 -5.98
C ALA A 32 20.03 -12.29 -6.21
N GLY A 33 19.57 -13.34 -6.85
CA GLY A 33 20.45 -14.41 -7.33
C GLY A 33 21.25 -13.99 -8.57
N ILE A 34 21.92 -14.96 -9.20
CA ILE A 34 22.75 -14.71 -10.40
C ILE A 34 21.86 -14.13 -11.52
N GLY A 35 22.13 -12.88 -11.90
CA GLY A 35 21.36 -12.15 -12.91
C GLY A 35 20.05 -11.53 -12.40
N GLY A 36 19.83 -11.54 -11.08
CA GLY A 36 18.63 -11.01 -10.43
C GLY A 36 18.62 -9.51 -10.14
N GLY A 37 19.66 -8.78 -10.48
CA GLY A 37 19.75 -7.34 -10.18
C GLY A 37 20.44 -7.07 -8.84
N SER A 38 19.90 -6.14 -8.05
CA SER A 38 20.37 -5.79 -6.72
C SER A 38 19.41 -6.29 -5.66
N ASP A 39 19.94 -6.59 -4.46
CA ASP A 39 19.12 -6.88 -3.30
C ASP A 39 18.25 -5.67 -2.94
N ILE A 40 17.05 -5.96 -2.44
CA ILE A 40 16.10 -4.94 -1.98
C ILE A 40 15.72 -5.32 -0.54
N GLU A 41 15.81 -4.36 0.37
CA GLU A 41 15.37 -4.51 1.76
C GLU A 41 14.89 -3.16 2.27
N GLY A 42 13.75 -3.14 2.95
CA GLY A 42 13.25 -1.92 3.57
C GLY A 42 11.76 -1.95 3.86
N ASP A 43 11.28 -0.78 4.26
CA ASP A 43 9.91 -0.56 4.68
C ASP A 43 9.16 0.30 3.66
N ILE A 44 7.96 -0.15 3.31
CA ILE A 44 6.98 0.62 2.53
C ILE A 44 5.90 1.07 3.50
N VAL A 45 5.72 2.37 3.66
CA VAL A 45 4.69 2.96 4.55
C VAL A 45 3.44 3.29 3.75
N LEU A 46 2.31 2.74 4.19
CA LEU A 46 1.00 2.91 3.58
C LEU A 46 0.10 3.72 4.52
N GLU A 47 -0.69 4.63 3.96
CA GLU A 47 -1.87 5.18 4.60
C GLU A 47 -3.12 4.55 4.00
N LEU A 48 -4.04 4.05 4.85
CA LEU A 48 -5.26 3.39 4.44
C LEU A 48 -6.46 4.32 4.63
N PHE A 49 -7.33 4.43 3.64
CA PHE A 49 -8.41 5.41 3.59
C PHE A 49 -9.70 4.90 4.24
N LEU A 50 -9.71 4.79 5.58
CA LEU A 50 -10.80 4.22 6.37
C LEU A 50 -12.16 4.92 6.13
N ASN A 51 -12.16 6.22 5.88
CA ASN A 51 -13.41 6.98 5.67
C ASN A 51 -14.01 6.79 4.25
N TRP A 52 -13.22 6.32 3.28
CA TRP A 52 -13.62 6.15 1.87
C TRP A 52 -13.78 4.70 1.45
N ALA A 53 -13.05 3.79 2.10
CA ALA A 53 -13.07 2.35 1.85
C ALA A 53 -13.12 1.56 3.16
N PRO A 54 -14.13 1.78 4.04
CA PRO A 54 -14.18 1.19 5.39
C PRO A 54 -14.22 -0.34 5.39
N ILE A 55 -14.90 -0.97 4.45
CA ILE A 55 -15.01 -2.44 4.38
C ILE A 55 -13.64 -3.04 4.03
N THR A 56 -13.02 -2.52 2.97
CA THR A 56 -11.74 -2.98 2.46
C THR A 56 -10.62 -2.76 3.47
N VAL A 57 -10.56 -1.56 4.06
CA VAL A 57 -9.57 -1.21 5.09
C VAL A 57 -9.73 -2.08 6.34
N THR A 58 -10.97 -2.28 6.82
CA THR A 58 -11.23 -3.12 8.00
C THR A 58 -10.80 -4.56 7.77
N ASN A 59 -11.11 -5.13 6.60
CA ASN A 59 -10.67 -6.47 6.22
C ASN A 59 -9.14 -6.57 6.18
N PHE A 60 -8.47 -5.64 5.48
CA PHE A 60 -7.01 -5.65 5.36
C PHE A 60 -6.32 -5.50 6.73
N VAL A 61 -6.74 -4.54 7.57
CA VAL A 61 -6.19 -4.34 8.93
C VAL A 61 -6.48 -5.55 9.83
N GLY A 62 -7.63 -6.20 9.68
CA GLY A 62 -7.94 -7.45 10.38
C GLY A 62 -6.91 -8.53 10.07
N LEU A 63 -6.65 -8.78 8.79
CA LEU A 63 -5.65 -9.74 8.33
C LEU A 63 -4.21 -9.36 8.77
N VAL A 64 -3.87 -8.06 8.76
CA VAL A 64 -2.59 -7.56 9.29
C VAL A 64 -2.44 -7.90 10.78
N ASN A 65 -3.48 -7.68 11.59
CA ASN A 65 -3.44 -7.97 13.03
C ASN A 65 -3.33 -9.48 13.33
N GLU A 66 -3.72 -10.33 12.40
CA GLU A 66 -3.58 -11.80 12.47
C GLU A 66 -2.24 -12.29 11.93
N SER A 67 -1.33 -11.40 11.51
CA SER A 67 -0.07 -11.73 10.82
C SER A 67 -0.27 -12.60 9.58
N PHE A 68 -1.42 -12.46 8.91
CA PHE A 68 -1.80 -13.26 7.75
C PHE A 68 -0.81 -13.15 6.59
N TYR A 69 -0.19 -11.98 6.43
CA TYR A 69 0.70 -11.67 5.31
C TYR A 69 2.17 -12.02 5.56
N ASP A 70 2.53 -12.43 6.79
CA ASP A 70 3.91 -12.68 7.16
C ASP A 70 4.48 -13.91 6.42
N GLY A 71 5.60 -13.73 5.74
CA GLY A 71 6.26 -14.76 4.95
C GLY A 71 5.65 -15.04 3.57
N ILE A 72 4.58 -14.34 3.18
CA ILE A 72 4.02 -14.38 1.81
C ILE A 72 4.95 -13.62 0.87
N PHE A 73 5.08 -14.05 -0.37
CA PHE A 73 5.81 -13.29 -1.38
C PHE A 73 4.91 -12.67 -2.46
N PHE A 74 5.41 -11.64 -3.11
CA PHE A 74 4.75 -11.06 -4.28
C PHE A 74 4.81 -12.05 -5.43
N HIS A 75 3.65 -12.56 -5.83
CA HIS A 75 3.53 -13.62 -6.83
C HIS A 75 3.37 -13.11 -8.26
N ARG A 76 3.15 -11.81 -8.42
CA ARG A 76 3.04 -11.14 -9.73
C ARG A 76 3.68 -9.77 -9.66
N VAL A 77 4.61 -9.51 -10.58
CA VAL A 77 5.35 -8.26 -10.68
C VAL A 77 5.42 -7.84 -12.14
N ILE A 78 4.96 -6.64 -12.44
CA ILE A 78 4.95 -6.08 -13.79
C ILE A 78 5.40 -4.62 -13.71
N ASP A 79 6.55 -4.32 -14.32
CA ASP A 79 7.11 -2.99 -14.47
C ASP A 79 6.12 -2.05 -15.15
N ASP A 80 6.07 -0.80 -14.73
CA ASP A 80 5.11 0.23 -15.17
C ASP A 80 3.62 -0.19 -14.98
N PHE A 81 3.34 -1.14 -14.08
CA PHE A 81 1.98 -1.57 -13.80
C PHE A 81 1.72 -1.80 -12.32
N VAL A 82 1.96 -3.02 -11.79
CA VAL A 82 1.70 -3.35 -10.39
C VAL A 82 2.66 -4.40 -9.84
N ILE A 83 2.85 -4.38 -8.50
CA ILE A 83 3.34 -5.51 -7.73
C ILE A 83 2.20 -6.06 -6.87
N GLN A 84 1.93 -7.38 -6.93
CA GLN A 84 0.74 -8.01 -6.34
C GLN A 84 1.13 -9.16 -5.41
N ALA A 85 0.51 -9.18 -4.22
CA ALA A 85 0.70 -10.20 -3.17
C ALA A 85 -0.63 -10.56 -2.49
N GLY A 86 -0.56 -11.33 -1.38
CA GLY A 86 -1.68 -11.59 -0.49
C GLY A 86 -2.37 -12.95 -0.68
N ASP A 87 -1.80 -13.84 -1.49
CA ASP A 87 -2.23 -15.24 -1.55
C ASP A 87 -1.46 -16.07 -0.53
N PRO A 88 -2.13 -16.72 0.46
CA PRO A 88 -1.47 -17.47 1.53
C PRO A 88 -0.73 -18.73 1.07
N THR A 89 -0.96 -19.18 -0.15
CA THR A 89 -0.23 -20.34 -0.72
C THR A 89 1.12 -19.95 -1.29
N CYS A 90 1.41 -18.64 -1.39
CA CYS A 90 2.67 -18.10 -1.87
C CYS A 90 3.69 -17.94 -0.73
N THR A 91 4.04 -19.03 -0.05
CA THR A 91 4.94 -19.06 1.11
C THR A 91 6.14 -19.99 0.96
N ALA A 92 6.28 -20.68 -0.18
CA ALA A 92 7.37 -21.59 -0.40
C ALA A 92 8.71 -20.86 -0.49
N VAL A 93 9.68 -21.31 0.29
CA VAL A 93 11.04 -20.74 0.34
C VAL A 93 11.98 -21.53 -0.57
N GLY A 94 12.66 -20.83 -1.47
CA GLY A 94 13.85 -21.33 -2.13
C GLY A 94 13.63 -22.27 -3.33
N VAL A 95 12.43 -22.37 -3.88
CA VAL A 95 12.16 -23.15 -5.10
C VAL A 95 11.34 -22.32 -6.08
N TYR A 96 11.99 -21.79 -7.09
CA TYR A 96 11.30 -21.20 -8.23
C TYR A 96 11.07 -22.26 -9.34
N PRO A 97 9.94 -22.24 -10.04
CA PRO A 97 8.73 -21.45 -9.77
C PRO A 97 8.05 -21.90 -8.47
N ALA A 98 7.30 -21.00 -7.82
CA ALA A 98 6.57 -21.30 -6.59
C ALA A 98 6.02 -22.72 -6.62
N SER A 99 6.38 -23.53 -5.62
CA SER A 99 6.10 -24.95 -5.58
C SER A 99 4.61 -25.29 -5.62
N ASP A 100 3.74 -24.33 -5.24
CA ASP A 100 2.30 -24.49 -5.35
C ASP A 100 1.78 -23.83 -6.64
N PRO A 101 1.26 -24.63 -7.60
CA PRO A 101 0.70 -24.10 -8.84
C PRO A 101 -0.55 -23.23 -8.62
N SER A 102 -1.17 -23.30 -7.44
CA SER A 102 -2.33 -22.46 -7.08
C SER A 102 -1.93 -21.07 -6.56
N CYS A 103 -0.65 -20.81 -6.30
CA CYS A 103 -0.17 -19.50 -5.88
C CYS A 103 -0.60 -18.41 -6.88
N GLY A 104 -1.24 -17.37 -6.37
CA GLY A 104 -1.87 -16.30 -7.15
C GLY A 104 -3.38 -16.52 -7.42
N SER A 105 -3.96 -17.65 -6.98
CA SER A 105 -5.37 -18.00 -7.23
C SER A 105 -6.23 -18.09 -5.96
N ASN A 106 -5.62 -17.92 -4.79
CA ASN A 106 -6.29 -18.11 -3.50
C ASN A 106 -6.37 -16.78 -2.71
N GLY A 107 -7.10 -16.84 -1.58
CA GLY A 107 -7.24 -15.71 -0.66
C GLY A 107 -7.45 -16.20 0.77
N SER A 108 -7.92 -15.32 1.66
CA SER A 108 -8.17 -15.63 3.07
C SER A 108 -9.32 -16.62 3.31
N GLY A 109 -10.12 -16.89 2.28
CA GLY A 109 -11.32 -17.75 2.39
C GLY A 109 -12.61 -16.97 2.59
N GLU A 110 -12.55 -15.76 3.12
CA GLU A 110 -13.68 -14.84 3.24
C GLU A 110 -13.59 -13.78 2.16
N THR A 111 -14.71 -13.47 1.50
CA THR A 111 -14.78 -12.39 0.50
C THR A 111 -15.46 -11.16 1.06
N ILE A 112 -15.16 -10.00 0.46
CA ILE A 112 -15.76 -8.72 0.82
C ILE A 112 -16.53 -8.13 -0.37
N PRO A 113 -17.60 -7.36 -0.12
CA PRO A 113 -18.29 -6.61 -1.16
C PRO A 113 -17.35 -5.62 -1.86
N PHE A 114 -17.61 -5.39 -3.15
CA PHE A 114 -16.92 -4.36 -3.92
C PHE A 114 -17.16 -2.97 -3.33
N GLU A 115 -16.10 -2.21 -3.14
CA GLU A 115 -16.15 -0.88 -2.54
C GLU A 115 -15.25 0.06 -3.34
N ALA A 116 -15.85 0.99 -4.08
CA ALA A 116 -15.13 2.02 -4.82
C ALA A 116 -15.67 3.40 -4.46
N ASP A 117 -14.76 4.35 -4.25
CA ASP A 117 -15.07 5.76 -4.05
C ASP A 117 -14.48 6.59 -5.19
N ALA A 118 -15.22 7.58 -5.68
CA ALA A 118 -14.81 8.41 -6.81
C ALA A 118 -13.60 9.32 -6.52
N ASN A 119 -13.27 9.52 -5.23
CA ASN A 119 -12.09 10.28 -4.82
C ASN A 119 -10.82 9.43 -4.77
N LEU A 120 -10.95 8.11 -4.88
CA LEU A 120 -9.84 7.16 -4.85
C LEU A 120 -9.55 6.64 -6.25
N THR A 121 -8.38 6.94 -6.78
CA THR A 121 -7.97 6.55 -8.14
C THR A 121 -6.61 5.86 -8.13
N HIS A 122 -6.34 5.07 -9.16
CA HIS A 122 -5.08 4.35 -9.31
C HIS A 122 -3.95 5.28 -9.78
N ILE A 123 -3.53 6.19 -8.90
CA ILE A 123 -2.29 6.98 -9.10
C ILE A 123 -1.07 6.12 -8.82
N ASN A 124 0.13 6.66 -9.08
CA ASN A 124 1.39 6.04 -8.65
C ASN A 124 1.39 5.80 -7.14
N GLY A 125 1.70 4.57 -6.70
CA GLY A 125 1.68 4.17 -5.30
C GLY A 125 0.29 3.87 -4.73
N ALA A 126 -0.79 3.91 -5.53
CA ALA A 126 -2.12 3.50 -5.06
C ALA A 126 -2.12 2.01 -4.64
N LEU A 127 -2.77 1.72 -3.51
CA LEU A 127 -3.01 0.38 -3.01
C LEU A 127 -4.41 -0.07 -3.42
N GLY A 128 -4.48 -1.12 -4.26
CA GLY A 128 -5.73 -1.65 -4.77
C GLY A 128 -6.00 -3.08 -4.29
N MET A 129 -7.29 -3.43 -4.16
CA MET A 129 -7.72 -4.78 -3.80
C MET A 129 -7.93 -5.61 -5.06
N ALA A 130 -7.22 -6.74 -5.16
CA ALA A 130 -7.38 -7.68 -6.26
C ALA A 130 -8.66 -8.51 -6.10
N ARG A 131 -9.24 -8.90 -7.22
CA ARG A 131 -10.45 -9.72 -7.30
C ARG A 131 -10.47 -10.59 -8.56
N SER A 132 -11.36 -11.57 -8.60
CA SER A 132 -11.67 -12.33 -9.80
C SER A 132 -12.72 -11.58 -10.67
N VAL A 133 -13.45 -12.31 -11.52
CA VAL A 133 -14.48 -11.72 -12.38
C VAL A 133 -15.64 -11.14 -11.57
N ASP A 134 -16.06 -11.84 -10.51
CA ASP A 134 -17.10 -11.34 -9.61
C ASP A 134 -16.60 -10.12 -8.83
N PRO A 135 -17.27 -8.98 -8.86
CA PRO A 135 -16.89 -7.80 -8.08
C PRO A 135 -16.76 -8.08 -6.58
N ASP A 136 -17.60 -8.94 -6.01
CA ASP A 136 -17.64 -9.29 -4.59
C ASP A 136 -16.71 -10.48 -4.23
N SER A 137 -15.71 -10.75 -5.08
CA SER A 137 -14.73 -11.83 -4.85
C SER A 137 -13.40 -11.38 -4.25
N ALA A 138 -13.25 -10.10 -3.94
CA ALA A 138 -12.08 -9.58 -3.25
C ALA A 138 -11.95 -10.24 -1.87
N SER A 139 -10.70 -10.50 -1.42
CA SER A 139 -10.42 -11.22 -0.18
C SER A 139 -9.17 -10.65 0.50
N SER A 140 -8.01 -11.25 0.30
CA SER A 140 -6.74 -10.84 0.89
C SER A 140 -5.71 -10.33 -0.12
N GLN A 141 -5.87 -10.64 -1.42
CA GLN A 141 -4.89 -10.21 -2.41
C GLN A 141 -4.98 -8.70 -2.67
N PHE A 142 -3.83 -8.05 -2.64
CA PHE A 142 -3.69 -6.61 -2.90
C PHE A 142 -2.56 -6.36 -3.91
N TYR A 143 -2.55 -5.17 -4.47
CA TYR A 143 -1.45 -4.71 -5.33
C TYR A 143 -1.11 -3.25 -5.05
N ILE A 144 0.15 -2.89 -5.33
CA ILE A 144 0.63 -1.51 -5.30
C ILE A 144 0.93 -1.10 -6.75
N CYS A 145 0.42 0.06 -7.16
CA CYS A 145 0.64 0.59 -8.50
C CYS A 145 2.06 1.14 -8.67
N ASP A 146 2.76 0.66 -9.68
CA ASP A 146 3.97 1.23 -10.22
C ASP A 146 3.59 2.10 -11.43
N GLY A 147 3.50 3.41 -11.20
CA GLY A 147 2.91 4.36 -12.13
C GLY A 147 1.38 4.45 -12.06
N PRO A 148 0.78 5.49 -12.71
CA PRO A 148 -0.67 5.67 -12.73
C PRO A 148 -1.37 4.60 -13.57
N GLN A 149 -2.42 3.97 -13.03
CA GLN A 149 -3.17 2.88 -13.65
C GLN A 149 -4.67 3.20 -13.77
N HIS A 150 -5.01 4.38 -14.30
CA HIS A 150 -6.40 4.85 -14.40
C HIS A 150 -7.33 3.94 -15.22
N GLY A 151 -6.79 3.03 -16.02
CA GLY A 151 -7.56 1.97 -16.65
C GLY A 151 -8.16 0.95 -15.68
N LEU A 152 -7.74 0.95 -14.40
CA LEU A 152 -8.29 0.11 -13.33
C LEU A 152 -9.38 0.81 -12.52
N ASP A 153 -9.54 2.13 -12.68
CA ASP A 153 -10.51 2.92 -11.93
C ASP A 153 -11.96 2.51 -12.22
N ASN A 154 -12.81 2.70 -11.24
CA ASN A 154 -14.25 2.54 -11.40
C ASN A 154 -14.76 3.45 -12.52
N GLY A 155 -15.51 2.88 -13.46
CA GLY A 155 -16.06 3.59 -14.63
C GLY A 155 -15.09 3.79 -15.80
N ASN A 156 -13.81 3.40 -15.69
CA ASN A 156 -12.81 3.53 -16.75
C ASN A 156 -12.47 2.19 -17.44
N ARG A 157 -13.19 1.13 -17.10
CA ARG A 157 -12.96 -0.19 -17.70
C ARG A 157 -13.51 -0.25 -19.12
N SER A 158 -12.82 -1.00 -19.99
CA SER A 158 -13.26 -1.21 -21.37
C SER A 158 -14.49 -2.12 -21.51
N GLN A 159 -14.81 -2.90 -20.48
CA GLN A 159 -15.98 -3.76 -20.42
C GLN A 159 -17.08 -3.03 -19.64
N GLU A 160 -18.28 -2.94 -20.22
CA GLU A 160 -19.40 -2.14 -19.69
C GLU A 160 -19.85 -2.60 -18.29
N ASP A 161 -19.74 -3.90 -18.00
CA ASP A 161 -20.16 -4.50 -16.72
C ASP A 161 -18.99 -4.67 -15.71
N ASP A 162 -17.78 -4.21 -16.02
CA ASP A 162 -16.64 -4.29 -15.11
C ASP A 162 -16.53 -3.00 -14.27
N PRO A 163 -16.84 -3.04 -12.98
CA PRO A 163 -16.79 -1.85 -12.12
C PRO A 163 -15.37 -1.36 -11.81
N GLY A 164 -14.31 -2.06 -12.27
CA GLY A 164 -12.94 -1.76 -11.94
C GLY A 164 -12.51 -2.39 -10.61
N TYR A 165 -11.57 -1.74 -9.92
CA TYR A 165 -10.97 -2.24 -8.69
C TYR A 165 -11.07 -1.20 -7.57
N ALA A 166 -11.19 -1.68 -6.33
CA ALA A 166 -11.24 -0.82 -5.16
C ALA A 166 -9.83 -0.34 -4.80
N VAL A 167 -9.63 0.99 -4.77
CA VAL A 167 -8.47 1.61 -4.14
C VAL A 167 -8.81 1.87 -2.68
N PHE A 168 -7.89 1.51 -1.76
CA PHE A 168 -8.13 1.66 -0.33
C PHE A 168 -6.97 2.26 0.46
N GLY A 169 -5.88 2.63 -0.22
CA GLY A 169 -4.72 3.26 0.41
C GLY A 169 -3.73 3.80 -0.62
N VAL A 170 -2.64 4.35 -0.11
CA VAL A 170 -1.53 4.88 -0.92
C VAL A 170 -0.20 4.73 -0.19
N VAL A 171 0.88 4.57 -0.94
CA VAL A 171 2.26 4.63 -0.42
C VAL A 171 2.59 6.07 -0.05
N ARG A 172 3.02 6.29 1.20
CA ARG A 172 3.53 7.56 1.69
C ARG A 172 5.06 7.61 1.71
N GLU A 173 5.71 6.47 2.03
CA GLU A 173 7.16 6.35 2.02
C GLU A 173 7.57 5.01 1.40
N GLY A 174 8.77 4.92 0.80
CA GLY A 174 9.28 3.69 0.20
C GLY A 174 8.78 3.43 -1.24
N MET A 175 8.35 4.47 -1.97
CA MET A 175 7.96 4.30 -3.38
C MET A 175 9.14 3.89 -4.27
N ASP A 176 10.36 4.28 -3.92
CA ASP A 176 11.59 3.83 -4.55
C ASP A 176 11.81 2.32 -4.41
N LEU A 177 11.41 1.71 -3.27
CA LEU A 177 11.42 0.25 -3.08
C LEU A 177 10.38 -0.43 -3.97
N VAL A 178 9.18 0.15 -4.10
CA VAL A 178 8.13 -0.36 -5.00
C VAL A 178 8.63 -0.37 -6.44
N GLN A 179 9.25 0.73 -6.89
CA GLN A 179 9.82 0.85 -8.25
C GLN A 179 10.97 -0.13 -8.48
N ALA A 180 11.86 -0.28 -7.50
CA ALA A 180 12.92 -1.28 -7.57
C ALA A 180 12.37 -2.70 -7.64
N ALA A 181 11.34 -2.99 -6.84
CA ALA A 181 10.64 -4.29 -6.84
C ALA A 181 9.92 -4.57 -8.16
N ALA A 182 9.35 -3.56 -8.81
CA ALA A 182 8.68 -3.71 -10.10
C ALA A 182 9.65 -4.10 -11.22
N GLN A 183 10.93 -3.79 -11.08
CA GLN A 183 11.98 -4.05 -12.09
C GLN A 183 12.76 -5.35 -11.87
N ILE A 184 12.43 -6.17 -10.85
CA ILE A 184 13.10 -7.46 -10.65
C ILE A 184 12.79 -8.41 -11.80
N PRO A 185 13.72 -9.34 -12.13
CA PRO A 185 13.49 -10.32 -13.18
C PRO A 185 12.29 -11.21 -12.90
N THR A 186 11.41 -11.32 -13.89
CA THR A 186 10.21 -12.15 -13.84
C THR A 186 10.23 -13.23 -14.91
N SER A 187 9.43 -14.28 -14.73
CA SER A 187 9.17 -15.30 -15.73
C SER A 187 8.35 -14.73 -16.89
N ASN A 188 8.41 -15.39 -18.03
CA ASN A 188 7.58 -15.07 -19.20
C ASN A 188 6.22 -15.79 -19.15
N ASP A 189 5.82 -16.33 -18.00
CA ASP A 189 4.49 -16.93 -17.83
C ASP A 189 3.40 -15.85 -17.73
N PRO A 190 2.10 -16.21 -17.84
CA PRO A 190 1.01 -15.23 -17.78
C PRO A 190 0.90 -14.46 -16.45
N LEU A 191 1.57 -14.94 -15.39
CA LEU A 191 1.52 -14.32 -14.06
C LEU A 191 2.68 -13.35 -13.83
N ASN A 192 3.72 -13.36 -14.69
CA ASN A 192 4.93 -12.55 -14.49
C ASN A 192 5.49 -12.73 -13.07
N ARG A 193 5.74 -13.99 -12.69
CA ARG A 193 6.27 -14.32 -11.37
C ARG A 193 7.72 -13.87 -11.24
N PRO A 194 8.13 -13.30 -10.09
CA PRO A 194 9.55 -13.07 -9.81
C PRO A 194 10.36 -14.35 -9.95
N ILE A 195 11.56 -14.27 -10.55
CA ILE A 195 12.50 -15.43 -10.66
C ILE A 195 13.07 -15.77 -9.27
N TYR A 196 13.33 -14.77 -8.47
CA TYR A 196 13.67 -14.89 -7.04
C TYR A 196 12.56 -14.24 -6.23
N GLU A 197 12.25 -14.80 -5.10
CA GLU A 197 11.10 -14.40 -4.31
C GLU A 197 11.30 -13.01 -3.69
N LEU A 198 10.33 -12.12 -3.88
CA LEU A 198 10.21 -10.86 -3.16
C LEU A 198 9.28 -11.09 -1.97
N HIS A 199 9.87 -11.24 -0.79
CA HIS A 199 9.14 -11.58 0.43
C HIS A 199 8.54 -10.36 1.13
N ILE A 200 7.35 -10.57 1.70
CA ILE A 200 6.81 -9.76 2.78
C ILE A 200 7.28 -10.42 4.08
N ASN A 201 8.24 -9.80 4.77
CA ASN A 201 8.69 -10.31 6.06
C ASN A 201 7.60 -10.13 7.11
N SER A 202 6.93 -8.96 7.08
CA SER A 202 5.79 -8.65 7.93
C SER A 202 4.99 -7.49 7.36
N ILE A 203 3.69 -7.44 7.72
CA ILE A 203 2.88 -6.23 7.59
C ILE A 203 2.38 -5.87 9.00
N THR A 204 2.62 -4.64 9.43
CA THR A 204 2.26 -4.20 10.79
C THR A 204 1.45 -2.91 10.78
N LEU A 205 0.42 -2.84 11.64
CA LEU A 205 -0.27 -1.59 11.95
C LEU A 205 0.62 -0.76 12.87
N SER A 206 1.21 0.30 12.33
CA SER A 206 2.10 1.21 13.08
C SER A 206 1.32 2.18 13.98
N GLY A 207 0.11 2.53 13.60
CA GLY A 207 -0.76 3.46 14.34
C GLY A 207 -1.79 4.09 13.43
N TYR A 208 -2.20 5.30 13.80
CA TYR A 208 -3.13 6.10 13.03
C TYR A 208 -2.53 7.48 12.78
N TYR A 209 -2.77 8.03 11.60
CA TYR A 209 -2.32 9.37 11.29
C TYR A 209 -2.94 10.39 12.25
N THR A 210 -2.12 11.27 12.77
CA THR A 210 -2.52 12.44 13.56
C THR A 210 -1.92 13.68 12.93
N GLU A 211 -2.72 14.73 12.78
CA GLU A 211 -2.18 16.00 12.29
C GLU A 211 -1.08 16.50 13.24
N PRO A 212 0.03 17.03 12.71
CA PRO A 212 1.05 17.66 13.54
C PRO A 212 0.43 18.82 14.34
N GLU A 213 0.69 18.89 15.65
CA GLU A 213 0.30 20.05 16.44
C GLU A 213 0.99 21.30 15.85
N GLU A 214 0.20 22.32 15.51
CA GLU A 214 0.77 23.63 15.15
C GLU A 214 1.54 24.16 16.36
N GLU A 215 2.86 24.27 16.25
CA GLU A 215 3.64 25.02 17.24
C GLU A 215 3.13 26.47 17.21
N THR A 216 2.37 26.84 18.23
CA THR A 216 2.01 28.25 18.44
C THR A 216 3.28 28.97 18.88
N ASP A 217 3.88 29.73 17.95
CA ASP A 217 4.94 30.67 18.30
C ASP A 217 4.39 31.63 19.36
N ASP A 218 4.87 31.45 20.58
CA ASP A 218 4.57 32.34 21.69
C ASP A 218 5.33 33.66 21.39
N GLU A 219 4.64 34.66 20.84
CA GLU A 219 5.16 35.94 20.39
C GLU A 219 5.83 36.77 21.51
N ASN A 220 6.30 36.16 22.58
CA ASN A 220 6.89 36.86 23.72
C ASN A 220 8.40 36.69 23.90
N THR A 221 9.16 36.34 22.84
CA THR A 221 10.62 36.34 22.88
C THR A 221 11.14 37.40 21.92
N PRO A 222 11.74 38.52 22.42
CA PRO A 222 12.31 39.55 21.53
C PRO A 222 13.61 39.05 20.91
N GLY A 223 13.61 38.90 19.59
CA GLY A 223 14.79 38.98 18.74
C GLY A 223 15.56 37.70 18.51
N PHE A 224 15.17 36.96 17.48
CA PHE A 224 16.13 36.38 16.51
C PHE A 224 15.36 36.01 15.23
N SER A 225 15.58 36.80 14.17
CA SER A 225 15.13 36.48 12.83
C SER A 225 16.01 35.33 12.32
N SER A 226 15.50 34.14 12.23
CA SER A 226 16.13 33.02 11.52
C SER A 226 15.12 32.42 10.56
N PHE A 227 15.43 32.53 9.28
CA PHE A 227 14.76 31.79 8.22
C PHE A 227 14.90 30.29 8.50
N ILE A 228 13.87 29.64 8.95
CA ILE A 228 13.82 28.19 9.06
C ILE A 228 13.07 27.67 7.85
N THR A 229 13.81 27.00 6.98
CA THR A 229 13.28 26.14 5.93
C THR A 229 12.58 24.98 6.61
N ILE A 230 11.26 24.88 6.45
CA ILE A 230 10.47 23.78 7.01
C ILE A 230 10.84 22.52 6.24
N LEU A 231 11.70 21.70 6.83
CA LEU A 231 11.90 20.30 6.45
C LEU A 231 10.92 19.50 7.29
N SER A 232 9.81 19.10 6.70
CA SER A 232 8.80 18.25 7.37
C SER A 232 9.40 16.87 7.61
N ILE A 233 10.03 16.66 8.77
CA ILE A 233 10.41 15.34 9.25
C ILE A 233 9.17 14.76 9.91
N LEU A 234 8.59 13.74 9.28
CA LEU A 234 7.50 12.94 9.83
C LEU A 234 8.03 12.18 11.06
N LEU A 235 7.87 12.76 12.25
CA LEU A 235 8.18 12.08 13.51
C LEU A 235 7.01 11.15 13.86
N ILE A 236 7.12 9.87 13.47
CA ILE A 236 6.22 8.82 13.96
C ILE A 236 6.50 8.62 15.44
N THR A 237 5.65 9.14 16.32
CA THR A 237 5.75 8.91 17.75
C THR A 237 5.20 7.52 18.08
N ILE A 238 6.09 6.51 18.16
CA ILE A 238 5.73 5.17 18.59
C ILE A 238 5.48 5.20 20.10
N LYS A 239 4.21 4.99 20.52
CA LYS A 239 3.89 4.78 21.93
C LYS A 239 4.18 3.33 22.29
N PRO A 240 5.08 3.02 23.25
CA PRO A 240 5.37 1.65 23.66
C PRO A 240 4.15 1.01 24.33
N ARG A 241 3.83 -0.21 23.90
CA ARG A 241 2.81 -1.06 24.54
C ARG A 241 3.26 -1.40 25.97
N LYS A 242 2.49 -1.02 26.97
CA LYS A 242 2.69 -1.49 28.36
C LYS A 242 2.19 -2.92 28.44
N ASN A 243 3.09 -3.82 28.89
CA ASN A 243 2.78 -5.19 29.32
C ASN A 243 1.72 -5.21 30.43
#